data_245203fd7d6c0d7c33efeb84074f4d26
#
_entry.id   245203fd7d6c0d7c33efeb84074f4d26
#
_cell.length_a   1.000
_cell.length_b   1.000
_cell.length_c   1.000
_cell.angle_alpha   90.00
_cell.angle_beta   90.00
_cell.angle_gamma   90.00
#
_symmetry.space_group_name_H-M   'P 1'
#
loop_
_entity.id
_entity.type
_entity.pdbx_description
1 polymer ?
#
loop_
_entity_poly.entity_id
_entity_poly.type
_entity_poly.pdbx_seq_one_letter_code
_entity_poly.pdbx_strand_id
1 'polypeptide(L)'
;SGGVMSNDLGLPDIGLTTLDQVSYRSGQIARVTDLPTIVDIDTGFGNCKKTIEVFESKGLAGCHLEDQIAEKRCGHLDNKELVSTDEMVKKIKESVKARKDNNFLIIARTDANSVEGLDKTLERIKAYEQAGADMIFPEAMKDESEFEKVRKVAKGYLLANMTEFGKSKLLD
;
A
#
# COMPACT_ATOMS: atom_id res chain seq x y z
N SER A 1 -2.66 -8.31 2.34
CA SER A 1 -3.49 -9.34 1.69
C SER A 1 -2.73 -10.65 1.45
N GLY A 2 -1.45 -10.61 1.01
CA GLY A 2 -0.67 -11.81 0.67
C GLY A 2 -0.62 -12.87 1.76
N GLY A 3 -0.47 -12.48 3.03
CA GLY A 3 -0.50 -13.40 4.16
C GLY A 3 -1.86 -14.12 4.33
N VAL A 4 -2.96 -13.44 4.08
CA VAL A 4 -4.31 -14.05 4.09
C VAL A 4 -4.44 -15.03 2.93
N MET A 5 -3.99 -14.65 1.73
CA MET A 5 -4.03 -15.53 0.57
C MET A 5 -3.25 -16.83 0.81
N SER A 6 -1.98 -16.72 1.18
CA SER A 6 -1.11 -17.89 1.30
C SER A 6 -1.40 -18.76 2.53
N ASN A 7 -1.59 -18.14 3.71
CA ASN A 7 -1.67 -18.88 4.95
C ASN A 7 -3.09 -19.34 5.31
N ASP A 8 -4.11 -18.54 4.97
CA ASP A 8 -5.48 -18.86 5.33
C ASP A 8 -6.23 -19.56 4.19
N LEU A 9 -5.98 -19.17 2.95
CA LEU A 9 -6.76 -19.61 1.81
C LEU A 9 -6.00 -20.57 0.87
N GLY A 10 -4.69 -20.71 1.01
CA GLY A 10 -3.86 -21.54 0.13
C GLY A 10 -3.83 -21.03 -1.32
N LEU A 11 -3.96 -19.73 -1.52
CA LEU A 11 -3.99 -19.07 -2.82
C LEU A 11 -2.69 -18.32 -3.10
N PRO A 12 -2.30 -18.16 -4.38
CA PRO A 12 -1.17 -17.30 -4.74
C PRO A 12 -1.52 -15.82 -4.55
N ASP A 13 -0.49 -15.00 -4.25
CA ASP A 13 -0.63 -13.55 -4.05
C ASP A 13 -0.74 -12.79 -5.38
N ILE A 14 -1.91 -12.84 -6.00
CA ILE A 14 -2.25 -12.22 -7.29
C ILE A 14 -3.63 -11.54 -7.26
N GLY A 15 -4.00 -10.94 -6.13
CA GLY A 15 -5.25 -10.16 -6.03
C GLY A 15 -6.54 -10.99 -5.97
N LEU A 16 -6.48 -12.25 -5.52
CA LEU A 16 -7.64 -13.15 -5.47
C LEU A 16 -8.50 -13.01 -4.21
N THR A 17 -8.03 -12.25 -3.21
CA THR A 17 -8.81 -12.03 -1.98
C THR A 17 -9.93 -11.02 -2.18
N THR A 18 -10.96 -11.17 -1.37
CA THR A 18 -12.06 -10.21 -1.30
C THR A 18 -11.91 -9.26 -0.10
N LEU A 19 -12.60 -8.12 -0.16
CA LEU A 19 -12.70 -7.18 0.96
C LEU A 19 -13.14 -7.89 2.25
N ASP A 20 -14.14 -8.79 2.18
CA ASP A 20 -14.68 -9.48 3.35
C ASP A 20 -13.63 -10.40 4.00
N GLN A 21 -12.89 -11.17 3.20
CA GLN A 21 -11.85 -12.08 3.69
C GLN A 21 -10.74 -11.33 4.40
N VAL A 22 -10.20 -10.28 3.77
CA VAL A 22 -9.08 -9.50 4.35
C VAL A 22 -9.56 -8.71 5.57
N SER A 23 -10.73 -8.07 5.51
CA SER A 23 -11.26 -7.29 6.64
C SER A 23 -11.62 -8.17 7.84
N TYR A 24 -12.13 -9.38 7.61
CA TYR A 24 -12.41 -10.34 8.69
C TYR A 24 -11.13 -10.71 9.45
N ARG A 25 -10.07 -11.14 8.74
CA ARG A 25 -8.81 -11.51 9.36
C ARG A 25 -8.11 -10.33 10.02
N SER A 26 -8.05 -9.18 9.36
CA SER A 26 -7.42 -7.98 9.92
C SER A 26 -8.13 -7.51 11.18
N GLY A 27 -9.46 -7.55 11.21
CA GLY A 27 -10.25 -7.25 12.41
C GLY A 27 -10.04 -8.26 13.55
N GLN A 28 -9.75 -9.53 13.26
CA GLN A 28 -9.35 -10.50 14.30
C GLN A 28 -8.01 -10.11 14.91
N ILE A 29 -7.02 -9.73 14.09
CA ILE A 29 -5.70 -9.32 14.55
C ILE A 29 -5.80 -8.04 15.39
N ALA A 30 -6.51 -7.02 14.91
CA ALA A 30 -6.67 -5.75 15.62
C ALA A 30 -7.31 -5.89 17.02
N ARG A 31 -8.13 -6.94 17.23
CA ARG A 31 -8.76 -7.18 18.55
C ARG A 31 -7.88 -7.88 19.58
N VAL A 32 -6.76 -8.46 19.19
CA VAL A 32 -5.89 -9.22 20.12
C VAL A 32 -4.61 -8.46 20.48
N THR A 33 -4.50 -7.20 20.07
CA THR A 33 -3.36 -6.34 20.40
C THR A 33 -3.82 -4.90 20.63
N ASP A 34 -3.13 -4.19 21.51
CA ASP A 34 -3.29 -2.74 21.70
C ASP A 34 -2.41 -1.91 20.76
N LEU A 35 -1.61 -2.57 19.92
CA LEU A 35 -0.74 -1.89 18.95
C LEU A 35 -1.54 -1.41 17.75
N PRO A 36 -1.26 -0.19 17.24
CA PRO A 36 -1.84 0.28 15.99
C PRO A 36 -1.54 -0.71 14.85
N THR A 37 -2.57 -1.23 14.23
CA THR A 37 -2.45 -2.23 13.15
C THR A 37 -2.78 -1.58 11.81
N ILE A 38 -1.87 -1.69 10.84
CA ILE A 38 -2.11 -1.33 9.44
C ILE A 38 -2.30 -2.59 8.59
N VAL A 39 -3.00 -2.46 7.48
CA VAL A 39 -3.33 -3.59 6.59
C VAL A 39 -3.04 -3.29 5.13
N ASP A 40 -2.59 -4.31 4.42
CA ASP A 40 -2.48 -4.31 2.96
C ASP A 40 -3.86 -4.54 2.34
N ILE A 41 -4.32 -3.60 1.53
CA ILE A 41 -5.62 -3.65 0.84
C ILE A 41 -5.49 -3.82 -0.67
N ASP A 42 -4.37 -4.35 -1.15
CA ASP A 42 -4.06 -4.50 -2.57
C ASP A 42 -4.35 -3.18 -3.35
N THR A 43 -5.14 -3.24 -4.38
CA THR A 43 -5.52 -2.09 -5.21
C THR A 43 -6.83 -1.40 -4.76
N GLY A 44 -7.36 -1.76 -3.57
CA GLY A 44 -8.56 -1.14 -2.98
C GLY A 44 -9.86 -1.90 -3.20
N PHE A 45 -9.81 -3.17 -3.62
CA PHE A 45 -10.99 -4.06 -3.83
C PHE A 45 -12.10 -3.46 -4.71
N GLY A 46 -11.74 -2.65 -5.71
CA GLY A 46 -12.67 -2.05 -6.68
C GLY A 46 -13.52 -0.90 -6.15
N ASN A 47 -13.52 -0.62 -4.85
CA ASN A 47 -14.27 0.49 -4.23
C ASN A 47 -13.53 1.01 -2.99
N CYS A 48 -12.65 1.97 -3.19
CA CYS A 48 -11.83 2.54 -2.12
C CYS A 48 -12.67 3.10 -0.98
N LYS A 49 -13.78 3.80 -1.26
CA LYS A 49 -14.66 4.34 -0.24
C LYS A 49 -15.17 3.26 0.71
N LYS A 50 -15.83 2.23 0.18
CA LYS A 50 -16.35 1.11 0.98
C LYS A 50 -15.23 0.41 1.75
N THR A 51 -14.08 0.23 1.11
CA THR A 51 -12.91 -0.42 1.70
C THR A 51 -12.46 0.32 2.96
N ILE A 52 -12.25 1.63 2.88
CA ILE A 52 -11.83 2.44 4.04
C ILE A 52 -12.87 2.39 5.17
N GLU A 53 -14.16 2.59 4.85
CA GLU A 53 -15.24 2.53 5.84
C GLU A 53 -15.27 1.18 6.58
N VAL A 54 -15.03 0.08 5.87
CA VAL A 54 -15.00 -1.27 6.47
C VAL A 54 -13.79 -1.44 7.37
N PHE A 55 -12.57 -1.12 6.91
CA PHE A 55 -11.37 -1.33 7.72
C PHE A 55 -11.31 -0.42 8.95
N GLU A 56 -11.72 0.82 8.83
CA GLU A 56 -11.86 1.75 9.95
C GLU A 56 -12.85 1.20 11.01
N SER A 57 -14.00 0.65 10.57
CA SER A 57 -14.98 0.02 11.46
C SER A 57 -14.48 -1.24 12.19
N LYS A 58 -13.42 -1.86 11.68
CA LYS A 58 -12.76 -3.02 12.33
C LYS A 58 -11.70 -2.63 13.36
N GLY A 59 -11.47 -1.35 13.58
CA GLY A 59 -10.50 -0.84 14.56
C GLY A 59 -9.06 -0.83 14.05
N LEU A 60 -8.84 -0.82 12.75
CA LEU A 60 -7.51 -0.67 12.18
C LEU A 60 -7.05 0.79 12.25
N ALA A 61 -5.75 0.99 12.34
CA ALA A 61 -5.12 2.31 12.40
C ALA A 61 -4.76 2.88 11.02
N GLY A 62 -4.85 2.09 9.97
CA GLY A 62 -4.57 2.51 8.61
C GLY A 62 -4.48 1.35 7.62
N CYS A 63 -4.28 1.71 6.37
CA CYS A 63 -4.09 0.74 5.30
C CYS A 63 -3.16 1.28 4.23
N HIS A 64 -2.52 0.38 3.48
CA HIS A 64 -1.82 0.76 2.25
C HIS A 64 -2.49 0.17 1.03
N LEU A 65 -2.62 0.99 -0.01
CA LEU A 65 -3.09 0.61 -1.33
C LEU A 65 -2.01 0.89 -2.37
N GLU A 66 -1.93 0.03 -3.38
CA GLU A 66 -0.90 0.07 -4.41
C GLU A 66 -1.43 0.53 -5.77
N ASP A 67 -0.51 1.07 -6.60
CA ASP A 67 -0.80 1.59 -7.92
C ASP A 67 -0.74 0.54 -9.04
N GLN A 68 -0.83 -0.75 -8.71
CA GLN A 68 -0.98 -1.80 -9.71
C GLN A 68 -2.40 -1.86 -10.28
N ILE A 69 -2.57 -2.52 -11.43
CA ILE A 69 -3.89 -2.90 -11.96
C ILE A 69 -4.57 -3.93 -11.04
N ALA A 70 -5.85 -4.23 -11.28
CA ALA A 70 -6.61 -5.15 -10.42
C ALA A 70 -6.01 -6.56 -10.37
N GLU A 71 -5.44 -7.03 -11.47
CA GLU A 71 -4.71 -8.30 -11.60
C GLU A 71 -3.27 -8.17 -11.06
N LYS A 72 -3.13 -7.56 -9.91
CA LYS A 72 -1.86 -7.25 -9.28
C LYS A 72 -0.96 -8.47 -9.07
N ARG A 73 0.34 -8.22 -8.90
CA ARG A 73 1.33 -9.21 -8.52
C ARG A 73 2.03 -8.80 -7.22
N CYS A 74 2.57 -9.78 -6.49
CA CYS A 74 3.41 -9.51 -5.33
C CYS A 74 4.54 -8.54 -5.72
N GLY A 75 4.87 -7.59 -4.84
CA GLY A 75 5.86 -6.53 -5.08
C GLY A 75 7.25 -7.02 -5.48
N HIS A 76 7.58 -8.27 -5.17
CA HIS A 76 8.84 -8.92 -5.50
C HIS A 76 8.84 -9.64 -6.86
N LEU A 77 7.66 -9.79 -7.50
CA LEU A 77 7.54 -10.45 -8.81
C LEU A 77 7.73 -9.44 -9.95
N ASP A 78 8.16 -9.97 -11.09
CA ASP A 78 8.27 -9.20 -12.33
C ASP A 78 6.94 -9.12 -13.10
N ASN A 79 6.92 -8.33 -14.18
CA ASN A 79 5.77 -8.11 -15.05
C ASN A 79 4.56 -7.51 -14.32
N LYS A 80 4.81 -6.57 -13.42
CA LYS A 80 3.77 -5.73 -12.84
C LYS A 80 3.28 -4.71 -13.86
N GLU A 81 1.98 -4.42 -13.81
CA GLU A 81 1.37 -3.36 -14.60
C GLU A 81 0.75 -2.33 -13.67
N LEU A 82 0.89 -1.05 -14.02
CA LEU A 82 0.46 0.07 -13.18
C LEU A 82 -0.75 0.77 -13.79
N VAL A 83 -1.61 1.25 -12.93
CA VAL A 83 -2.60 2.26 -13.32
C VAL A 83 -1.92 3.61 -13.56
N SER A 84 -2.57 4.51 -14.27
CA SER A 84 -2.07 5.88 -14.43
C SER A 84 -1.94 6.60 -13.09
N THR A 85 -1.02 7.59 -13.04
CA THR A 85 -0.87 8.44 -11.86
C THR A 85 -2.20 9.09 -11.47
N ASP A 86 -2.98 9.57 -12.44
CA ASP A 86 -4.28 10.22 -12.21
C ASP A 86 -5.31 9.25 -11.60
N GLU A 87 -5.31 8.01 -12.05
CA GLU A 87 -6.21 6.99 -11.49
C GLU A 87 -5.85 6.69 -10.03
N MET A 88 -4.57 6.53 -9.71
CA MET A 88 -4.14 6.34 -8.33
C MET A 88 -4.43 7.57 -7.46
N VAL A 89 -4.21 8.78 -7.96
CA VAL A 89 -4.58 10.04 -7.29
C VAL A 89 -6.07 10.07 -6.97
N LYS A 90 -6.93 9.61 -7.88
CA LYS A 90 -8.38 9.49 -7.64
C LYS A 90 -8.67 8.51 -6.51
N LYS A 91 -8.07 7.31 -6.52
CA LYS A 91 -8.21 6.31 -5.45
C LYS A 91 -7.79 6.86 -4.07
N ILE A 92 -6.66 7.56 -4.01
CA ILE A 92 -6.18 8.20 -2.76
C ILE A 92 -7.17 9.24 -2.27
N LYS A 93 -7.63 10.16 -3.13
CA LYS A 93 -8.62 11.18 -2.76
C LYS A 93 -9.94 10.59 -2.28
N GLU A 94 -10.41 9.53 -2.91
CA GLU A 94 -11.62 8.80 -2.48
C GLU A 94 -11.40 8.17 -1.10
N SER A 95 -10.24 7.57 -0.84
CA SER A 95 -9.86 6.98 0.44
C SER A 95 -9.80 8.03 1.56
N VAL A 96 -9.09 9.13 1.31
CA VAL A 96 -8.98 10.26 2.26
C VAL A 96 -10.35 10.84 2.60
N LYS A 97 -11.22 11.00 1.62
CA LYS A 97 -12.59 11.52 1.83
C LYS A 97 -13.48 10.54 2.59
N ALA A 98 -13.23 9.24 2.48
CA ALA A 98 -14.07 8.20 3.08
C ALA A 98 -13.79 7.98 4.57
N ARG A 99 -12.55 8.23 5.01
CA ARG A 99 -12.18 8.05 6.43
C ARG A 99 -12.95 9.04 7.32
N LYS A 100 -13.34 8.58 8.49
CA LYS A 100 -14.03 9.39 9.52
C LYS A 100 -13.07 9.86 10.61
N ASP A 101 -12.12 9.03 11.00
CA ASP A 101 -11.05 9.37 11.93
C ASP A 101 -9.83 9.86 11.15
N ASN A 102 -9.42 11.11 11.39
CA ASN A 102 -8.24 11.69 10.76
C ASN A 102 -6.93 11.01 11.15
N ASN A 103 -6.92 10.19 12.21
CA ASN A 103 -5.77 9.37 12.60
C ASN A 103 -5.68 8.05 11.82
N PHE A 104 -6.72 7.65 11.08
CA PHE A 104 -6.64 6.49 10.20
C PHE A 104 -5.73 6.81 9.00
N LEU A 105 -4.60 6.13 8.89
CA LEU A 105 -3.56 6.43 7.89
C LEU A 105 -3.92 5.86 6.52
N ILE A 106 -3.88 6.72 5.51
CA ILE A 106 -3.91 6.32 4.09
C ILE A 106 -2.48 6.31 3.57
N ILE A 107 -1.97 5.11 3.32
CA ILE A 107 -0.59 4.88 2.87
C ILE A 107 -0.63 4.57 1.37
N ALA A 108 0.00 5.41 0.57
CA ALA A 108 0.11 5.19 -0.87
C ALA A 108 1.38 4.38 -1.18
N ARG A 109 1.19 3.14 -1.64
CA ARG A 109 2.26 2.31 -2.16
C ARG A 109 2.43 2.53 -3.66
N THR A 110 3.66 2.65 -4.11
CA THR A 110 3.99 2.65 -5.53
C THR A 110 4.98 1.56 -5.87
N ASP A 111 4.64 0.79 -6.88
CA ASP A 111 5.48 -0.26 -7.48
C ASP A 111 6.25 0.23 -8.72
N ALA A 112 6.23 1.55 -8.98
CA ALA A 112 6.78 2.15 -10.19
C ALA A 112 8.29 1.97 -10.36
N ASN A 113 9.07 1.83 -9.27
CA ASN A 113 10.53 1.71 -9.39
C ASN A 113 10.96 0.52 -10.25
N SER A 114 10.26 -0.59 -10.15
CA SER A 114 10.56 -1.79 -10.94
C SER A 114 9.94 -1.79 -12.34
N VAL A 115 9.02 -0.86 -12.65
CA VAL A 115 8.27 -0.82 -13.92
C VAL A 115 8.68 0.38 -14.78
N GLU A 116 8.70 1.59 -14.19
CA GLU A 116 8.93 2.87 -14.87
C GLU A 116 10.27 3.51 -14.48
N GLY A 117 10.93 2.99 -13.44
CA GLY A 117 12.18 3.50 -12.90
C GLY A 117 12.01 4.62 -11.87
N LEU A 118 13.13 5.02 -11.24
CA LEU A 118 13.13 5.89 -10.06
C LEU A 118 12.55 7.28 -10.34
N ASP A 119 12.89 7.91 -11.46
CA ASP A 119 12.42 9.27 -11.76
C ASP A 119 10.88 9.33 -11.82
N LYS A 120 10.25 8.36 -12.47
CA LYS A 120 8.79 8.24 -12.52
C LYS A 120 8.20 7.93 -11.14
N THR A 121 8.87 7.12 -10.35
CA THR A 121 8.48 6.87 -8.95
C THR A 121 8.44 8.17 -8.15
N LEU A 122 9.45 9.03 -8.28
CA LEU A 122 9.51 10.31 -7.58
C LEU A 122 8.39 11.29 -8.03
N GLU A 123 8.03 11.27 -9.32
CA GLU A 123 6.88 12.03 -9.84
C GLU A 123 5.56 11.54 -9.21
N ARG A 124 5.33 10.21 -9.17
CA ARG A 124 4.15 9.60 -8.56
C ARG A 124 4.06 9.91 -7.06
N ILE A 125 5.15 9.79 -6.32
CA ILE A 125 5.20 10.11 -4.88
C ILE A 125 4.71 11.53 -4.60
N LYS A 126 5.19 12.52 -5.36
CA LYS A 126 4.73 13.91 -5.21
C LYS A 126 3.21 14.04 -5.44
N ALA A 127 2.70 13.38 -6.48
CA ALA A 127 1.29 13.43 -6.81
C ALA A 127 0.42 12.76 -5.72
N TYR A 128 0.90 11.65 -5.13
CA TYR A 128 0.19 10.91 -4.10
C TYR A 128 0.12 11.68 -2.77
N GLU A 129 1.21 12.33 -2.36
CA GLU A 129 1.19 13.24 -1.21
C GLU A 129 0.26 14.44 -1.44
N GLN A 130 0.30 15.05 -2.63
CA GLN A 130 -0.63 16.13 -2.99
C GLN A 130 -2.10 15.67 -3.01
N ALA A 131 -2.35 14.39 -3.27
CA ALA A 131 -3.68 13.79 -3.18
C ALA A 131 -4.16 13.56 -1.74
N GLY A 132 -3.27 13.68 -0.75
CA GLY A 132 -3.58 13.56 0.68
C GLY A 132 -3.14 12.23 1.32
N ALA A 133 -2.25 11.46 0.68
CA ALA A 133 -1.64 10.32 1.34
C ALA A 133 -0.82 10.77 2.55
N ASP A 134 -1.02 10.11 3.70
CA ASP A 134 -0.35 10.44 4.96
C ASP A 134 1.06 9.85 5.01
N MET A 135 1.28 8.75 4.31
CA MET A 135 2.54 8.02 4.25
C MET A 135 2.76 7.47 2.84
N ILE A 136 4.01 7.40 2.44
CA ILE A 136 4.42 6.79 1.18
C ILE A 136 5.14 5.46 1.45
N PHE A 137 4.80 4.45 0.66
CA PHE A 137 5.46 3.16 0.64
C PHE A 137 6.08 2.94 -0.75
N PRO A 138 7.36 3.31 -0.95
CA PRO A 138 8.07 3.05 -2.20
C PRO A 138 8.54 1.59 -2.21
N GLU A 139 7.93 0.77 -3.07
CA GLU A 139 8.28 -0.65 -3.18
C GLU A 139 9.55 -0.86 -4.02
N ALA A 140 10.31 -1.89 -3.67
CA ALA A 140 11.47 -2.36 -4.42
C ALA A 140 12.58 -1.30 -4.61
N MET A 141 12.83 -0.48 -3.60
CA MET A 141 14.02 0.38 -3.56
C MET A 141 15.27 -0.49 -3.41
N LYS A 142 16.32 -0.19 -4.18
CA LYS A 142 17.51 -1.05 -4.28
C LYS A 142 18.49 -0.83 -3.14
N ASP A 143 18.64 0.42 -2.72
CA ASP A 143 19.66 0.84 -1.77
C ASP A 143 19.28 2.15 -1.06
N GLU A 144 20.14 2.55 -0.12
CA GLU A 144 20.00 3.78 0.64
C GLU A 144 19.91 5.03 -0.24
N SER A 145 20.67 5.07 -1.34
CA SER A 145 20.69 6.25 -2.23
C SER A 145 19.34 6.49 -2.91
N GLU A 146 18.60 5.44 -3.21
CA GLU A 146 17.22 5.56 -3.73
C GLU A 146 16.26 6.05 -2.64
N PHE A 147 16.37 5.54 -1.40
CA PHE A 147 15.58 6.04 -0.26
C PHE A 147 15.90 7.51 0.05
N GLU A 148 17.17 7.94 -0.01
CA GLU A 148 17.53 9.35 0.12
C GLU A 148 16.86 10.23 -0.94
N LYS A 149 16.80 9.78 -2.20
CA LYS A 149 16.12 10.52 -3.26
C LYS A 149 14.62 10.59 -3.02
N VAL A 150 14.00 9.49 -2.56
CA VAL A 150 12.60 9.49 -2.12
C VAL A 150 12.41 10.50 -0.97
N ARG A 151 13.27 10.48 0.06
CA ARG A 151 13.17 11.40 1.20
C ARG A 151 13.28 12.88 0.80
N LYS A 152 14.04 13.20 -0.24
CA LYS A 152 14.17 14.58 -0.74
C LYS A 152 12.86 15.11 -1.36
N VAL A 153 12.01 14.26 -1.88
CA VAL A 153 10.76 14.65 -2.54
C VAL A 153 9.52 14.43 -1.66
N ALA A 154 9.50 13.36 -0.88
CA ALA A 154 8.42 13.07 0.04
C ALA A 154 8.57 13.91 1.32
N LYS A 155 7.49 14.52 1.79
CA LYS A 155 7.45 15.36 3.00
C LYS A 155 6.86 14.62 4.20
N GLY A 156 5.92 13.70 3.94
CA GLY A 156 5.25 12.88 4.93
C GLY A 156 6.10 11.73 5.46
N TYR A 157 5.46 10.77 6.08
CA TYR A 157 6.10 9.56 6.56
C TYR A 157 6.48 8.63 5.41
N LEU A 158 7.53 7.83 5.62
CA LEU A 158 7.96 6.78 4.69
C LEU A 158 7.90 5.43 5.39
N LEU A 159 7.40 4.43 4.67
CA LEU A 159 7.47 3.03 5.05
C LEU A 159 8.52 2.36 4.16
N ALA A 160 9.60 1.88 4.76
CA ALA A 160 10.63 1.11 4.07
C ALA A 160 10.36 -0.39 4.25
N ASN A 161 10.11 -1.09 3.15
CA ASN A 161 9.96 -2.54 3.14
C ASN A 161 11.33 -3.19 2.84
N MET A 162 11.98 -3.65 3.88
CA MET A 162 13.27 -4.34 3.80
C MET A 162 13.05 -5.82 4.07
N THR A 163 13.14 -6.64 3.03
CA THR A 163 12.89 -8.07 3.14
C THR A 163 14.19 -8.86 3.01
N GLU A 164 14.33 -9.93 3.79
CA GLU A 164 15.55 -10.75 3.85
C GLU A 164 15.96 -11.30 2.47
N PHE A 165 14.98 -11.71 1.66
CA PHE A 165 15.19 -12.24 0.30
C PHE A 165 14.64 -11.32 -0.80
N GLY A 166 14.30 -10.08 -0.46
CA GLY A 166 13.70 -9.11 -1.39
C GLY A 166 14.72 -8.34 -2.22
N LYS A 167 14.20 -7.41 -3.01
CA LYS A 167 15.01 -6.52 -3.86
C LYS A 167 15.71 -5.42 -3.07
N SER A 168 15.19 -5.06 -1.89
CA SER A 168 15.80 -4.06 -1.00
C SER A 168 16.74 -4.70 0.00
N LYS A 169 17.94 -4.13 0.12
CA LYS A 169 18.89 -4.56 1.14
C LYS A 169 18.46 -4.07 2.51
N LEU A 170 18.82 -4.82 3.57
CA LEU A 170 18.70 -4.36 4.93
C LEU A 170 19.62 -3.13 5.09
N LEU A 171 19.06 -2.04 5.60
CA LEU A 171 19.77 -0.81 5.94
C LEU A 171 19.88 -0.72 7.45
N ASP A 172 20.97 -0.14 7.93
CA ASP A 172 21.23 0.10 9.36
C ASP A 172 20.45 1.34 9.89
#